data_448d036f87de7f7ad2aee64e43e05c90
#
_entry.id   448d036f87de7f7ad2aee64e43e05c90
#
_cell.length_a   1.000
_cell.length_b   1.000
_cell.length_c   1.000
_cell.angle_alpha   90.00
_cell.angle_beta   90.00
_cell.angle_gamma   90.00
#
_symmetry.space_group_name_H-M   'P 1'
#
loop_
_entity.id
_entity.type
_entity.pdbx_description
1 polymer ?
#
loop_
_entity_poly.entity_id
_entity_poly.type
_entity_poly.pdbx_seq_one_letter_code
_entity_poly.pdbx_strand_id
1 'polypeptide(L)'
;EMMSRVPMLSDQAAIWTDVKTAIKSRIFMMGSGADLIASINKITRLEADTQAFNSQQKAVYAQRNEHFKSIVPVFNSHKNIVCKEDECIRAETTIQNLSALKPSFREIGESGVDNLQLKYFSELSEIVHIHTAGNSPAMSDAASMTLLSSSSSSASSDYKSRGIIKEVSVVNADPMLVLSG
;
A
#
# COMPACT_ATOMS: atom_id res chain seq x y z
N GLU A 1 -2.13 13.29 -1.08
CA GLU A 1 -1.96 12.45 -2.26
C GLU A 1 -3.30 12.34 -3.00
N MET A 2 -3.28 12.53 -4.29
CA MET A 2 -4.49 12.52 -5.13
C MET A 2 -4.33 11.48 -6.24
N MET A 3 -4.38 10.22 -5.86
CA MET A 3 -4.17 9.08 -6.77
C MET A 3 -5.24 8.97 -7.85
N SER A 4 -6.46 9.47 -7.60
CA SER A 4 -7.55 9.49 -8.58
C SER A 4 -7.25 10.34 -9.82
N ARG A 5 -6.29 11.27 -9.72
CA ARG A 5 -5.89 12.16 -10.81
C ARG A 5 -4.65 11.72 -11.57
N VAL A 6 -4.03 10.62 -11.16
CA VAL A 6 -2.87 10.05 -11.87
C VAL A 6 -3.36 8.96 -12.80
N PRO A 7 -3.39 9.20 -14.13
CA PRO A 7 -3.76 8.15 -15.07
C PRO A 7 -2.67 7.09 -15.11
N MET A 8 -2.87 5.98 -14.42
CA MET A 8 -1.91 4.88 -14.26
C MET A 8 -1.47 4.24 -15.59
N LEU A 9 -2.24 4.46 -16.66
CA LEU A 9 -1.98 3.92 -17.99
C LEU A 9 -1.61 5.01 -19.02
N SER A 10 -1.28 6.23 -18.57
CA SER A 10 -0.82 7.29 -19.46
C SER A 10 0.67 7.19 -19.74
N ASP A 11 1.13 7.89 -20.78
CA ASP A 11 2.55 8.00 -21.11
C ASP A 11 3.41 8.54 -19.95
N GLN A 12 2.81 9.28 -19.02
CA GLN A 12 3.45 9.75 -17.81
C GLN A 12 3.72 8.64 -16.79
N ALA A 13 3.01 7.52 -16.90
CA ALA A 13 3.23 6.32 -16.09
C ALA A 13 4.13 5.28 -16.78
N ALA A 14 4.77 5.61 -17.89
CA ALA A 14 5.56 4.70 -18.72
C ALA A 14 6.69 3.99 -17.93
N ILE A 15 7.26 4.65 -16.91
CA ILE A 15 8.26 4.03 -16.01
C ILE A 15 7.69 2.77 -15.34
N TRP A 16 6.40 2.75 -15.04
CA TRP A 16 5.74 1.66 -14.32
C TRP A 16 5.16 0.59 -15.22
N THR A 17 4.86 0.94 -16.48
CA THR A 17 4.13 0.10 -17.42
C THR A 17 4.96 -0.37 -18.61
N ASP A 18 6.03 0.35 -18.98
CA ASP A 18 6.93 -0.06 -20.04
C ASP A 18 8.00 -1.02 -19.52
N VAL A 19 7.89 -2.29 -19.93
CA VAL A 19 8.81 -3.36 -19.50
C VAL A 19 10.27 -3.05 -19.85
N LYS A 20 10.56 -2.40 -20.99
CA LYS A 20 11.94 -2.05 -21.37
C LYS A 20 12.53 -1.01 -20.43
N THR A 21 11.72 -0.02 -20.05
CA THR A 21 12.13 1.00 -19.08
C THR A 21 12.28 0.40 -17.69
N ALA A 22 11.36 -0.47 -17.27
CA ALA A 22 11.45 -1.20 -16.00
C ALA A 22 12.73 -2.07 -15.93
N ILE A 23 13.04 -2.80 -16.99
CA ILE A 23 14.27 -3.60 -17.10
C ILE A 23 15.52 -2.73 -16.94
N LYS A 24 15.58 -1.57 -17.62
CA LYS A 24 16.73 -0.68 -17.60
C LYS A 24 16.93 -0.01 -16.24
N SER A 25 15.85 0.43 -15.62
CA SER A 25 15.86 1.14 -14.32
C SER A 25 15.81 0.21 -13.12
N ARG A 26 15.46 -1.08 -13.30
CA ARG A 26 15.15 -2.05 -12.24
C ARG A 26 14.01 -1.59 -11.32
N ILE A 27 13.14 -0.72 -11.81
CA ILE A 27 11.98 -0.24 -11.07
C ILE A 27 10.74 -0.93 -11.64
N PHE A 28 10.00 -1.62 -10.79
CA PHE A 28 8.79 -2.35 -11.15
C PHE A 28 7.59 -1.79 -10.40
N MET A 29 6.39 -2.22 -10.81
CA MET A 29 5.19 -1.97 -10.03
C MET A 29 5.34 -2.58 -8.63
N MET A 30 4.83 -1.89 -7.62
CA MET A 30 4.89 -2.35 -6.22
C MET A 30 4.37 -3.79 -6.06
N GLY A 31 3.32 -4.16 -6.77
CA GLY A 31 2.76 -5.51 -6.71
C GLY A 31 3.68 -6.59 -7.28
N SER A 32 4.46 -6.29 -8.31
CA SER A 32 5.47 -7.24 -8.82
C SER A 32 6.59 -7.45 -7.81
N GLY A 33 7.00 -6.39 -7.09
CA GLY A 33 7.94 -6.52 -5.96
C GLY A 33 7.35 -7.29 -4.78
N ALA A 34 6.07 -7.08 -4.50
CA ALA A 34 5.36 -7.81 -3.46
C ALA A 34 5.27 -9.32 -3.76
N ASP A 35 4.93 -9.71 -5.00
CA ASP A 35 4.90 -11.10 -5.43
C ASP A 35 6.29 -11.76 -5.39
N LEU A 36 7.36 -11.01 -5.75
CA LEU A 36 8.73 -11.46 -5.61
C LEU A 36 9.08 -11.72 -4.13
N ILE A 37 8.79 -10.77 -3.23
CA ILE A 37 9.04 -10.93 -1.79
C ILE A 37 8.26 -12.12 -1.24
N ALA A 38 7.01 -12.29 -1.65
CA ALA A 38 6.18 -13.43 -1.25
C ALA A 38 6.78 -14.75 -1.73
N SER A 39 7.29 -14.81 -2.96
CA SER A 39 7.94 -15.99 -3.52
C SER A 39 9.23 -16.36 -2.78
N ILE A 40 10.09 -15.37 -2.47
CA ILE A 40 11.31 -15.57 -1.69
C ILE A 40 11.00 -16.13 -0.30
N ASN A 41 10.00 -15.57 0.37
CA ASN A 41 9.63 -15.94 1.73
C ASN A 41 8.59 -17.07 1.80
N LYS A 42 8.18 -17.63 0.65
CA LYS A 42 7.18 -18.71 0.54
C LYS A 42 5.85 -18.37 1.21
N ILE A 43 5.45 -17.09 1.15
CA ILE A 43 4.18 -16.62 1.67
C ILE A 43 3.07 -17.12 0.76
N THR A 44 2.09 -17.78 1.35
CA THR A 44 0.95 -18.34 0.61
C THR A 44 -0.14 -17.29 0.37
N ARG A 45 -0.96 -17.55 -0.62
CA ARG A 45 -2.16 -16.75 -0.89
C ARG A 45 -3.08 -16.68 0.33
N LEU A 46 -3.27 -17.79 1.04
CA LEU A 46 -4.12 -17.84 2.23
C LEU A 46 -3.58 -16.95 3.36
N GLU A 47 -2.28 -16.91 3.57
CA GLU A 47 -1.67 -16.02 4.56
C GLU A 47 -1.88 -14.56 4.22
N ALA A 48 -1.68 -14.17 2.95
CA ALA A 48 -1.93 -12.81 2.48
C ALA A 48 -3.42 -12.42 2.64
N ASP A 49 -4.34 -13.28 2.24
CA ASP A 49 -5.78 -13.06 2.37
C ASP A 49 -6.22 -13.00 3.85
N THR A 50 -5.62 -13.84 4.71
CA THR A 50 -5.89 -13.83 6.15
C THR A 50 -5.44 -12.52 6.79
N GLN A 51 -4.27 -12.01 6.40
CA GLN A 51 -3.78 -10.71 6.88
C GLN A 51 -4.72 -9.57 6.43
N ALA A 52 -5.16 -9.59 5.18
CA ALA A 52 -6.11 -8.60 4.64
C ALA A 52 -7.45 -8.66 5.38
N PHE A 53 -8.00 -9.86 5.58
CA PHE A 53 -9.23 -10.07 6.36
C PHE A 53 -9.09 -9.50 7.77
N ASN A 54 -8.03 -9.87 8.49
CA ASN A 54 -7.78 -9.39 9.85
C ASN A 54 -7.63 -7.85 9.90
N SER A 55 -7.00 -7.25 8.88
CA SER A 55 -6.87 -5.80 8.75
C SER A 55 -8.23 -5.13 8.60
N GLN A 56 -9.09 -5.65 7.73
CA GLN A 56 -10.46 -5.13 7.56
C GLN A 56 -11.28 -5.27 8.83
N GLN A 57 -11.21 -6.41 9.53
CA GLN A 57 -11.95 -6.60 10.79
C GLN A 57 -11.49 -5.60 11.88
N LYS A 58 -10.18 -5.35 12.00
CA LYS A 58 -9.64 -4.35 12.93
C LYS A 58 -10.10 -2.93 12.57
N ALA A 59 -10.12 -2.59 11.29
CA ALA A 59 -10.57 -1.28 10.83
C ALA A 59 -12.06 -1.07 11.09
N VAL A 60 -12.90 -2.07 10.81
CA VAL A 60 -14.33 -2.06 11.13
C VAL A 60 -14.56 -1.88 12.63
N TYR A 61 -13.83 -2.63 13.46
CA TYR A 61 -13.92 -2.49 14.91
C TYR A 61 -13.55 -1.07 15.36
N ALA A 62 -12.44 -0.52 14.84
CA ALA A 62 -11.98 0.82 15.18
C ALA A 62 -12.98 1.91 14.74
N GLN A 63 -13.57 1.77 13.56
CA GLN A 63 -14.58 2.69 13.06
C GLN A 63 -15.87 2.65 13.91
N ARG A 64 -16.39 1.45 14.21
CA ARG A 64 -17.60 1.27 15.02
C ARG A 64 -17.45 1.76 16.47
N ASN A 65 -16.22 1.73 17.00
CA ASN A 65 -15.92 2.21 18.35
C ASN A 65 -15.32 3.63 18.37
N GLU A 66 -15.46 4.39 17.27
CA GLU A 66 -15.07 5.80 17.16
C GLU A 66 -13.60 6.05 17.51
N HIS A 67 -12.70 5.11 17.19
CA HIS A 67 -11.28 5.25 17.47
C HIS A 67 -10.58 6.24 16.51
N PHE A 68 -11.16 6.52 15.34
CA PHE A 68 -10.59 7.42 14.33
C PHE A 68 -10.88 8.90 14.61
N LYS A 69 -10.48 9.38 15.79
CA LYS A 69 -10.74 10.75 16.26
C LYS A 69 -9.98 11.83 15.51
N SER A 70 -8.98 11.47 14.71
CA SER A 70 -8.17 12.40 13.91
C SER A 70 -8.71 12.66 12.51
N ILE A 71 -9.75 11.92 12.09
CA ILE A 71 -10.39 12.16 10.80
C ILE A 71 -11.21 13.46 10.87
N VAL A 72 -10.92 14.37 9.94
CA VAL A 72 -11.61 15.65 9.80
C VAL A 72 -12.56 15.57 8.62
N PRO A 73 -13.85 15.88 8.79
CA PRO A 73 -14.79 15.89 7.68
C PRO A 73 -14.39 16.86 6.57
N VAL A 74 -14.54 16.42 5.33
CA VAL A 74 -14.31 17.23 4.13
C VAL A 74 -15.63 17.87 3.70
N PHE A 75 -15.61 19.17 3.42
CA PHE A 75 -16.78 19.94 3.00
C PHE A 75 -16.59 20.45 1.58
N ASN A 76 -17.68 20.54 0.82
CA ASN A 76 -17.69 21.25 -0.45
C ASN A 76 -17.86 22.77 -0.26
N SER A 77 -17.86 23.52 -1.36
CA SER A 77 -18.04 25.00 -1.36
C SER A 77 -19.37 25.45 -0.75
N HIS A 78 -20.37 24.59 -0.72
CA HIS A 78 -21.69 24.86 -0.12
C HIS A 78 -21.79 24.42 1.35
N LYS A 79 -20.64 24.06 1.99
CA LYS A 79 -20.53 23.58 3.36
C LYS A 79 -21.28 22.26 3.64
N ASN A 80 -21.55 21.47 2.62
CA ASN A 80 -22.07 20.11 2.80
C ASN A 80 -20.91 19.15 2.99
N ILE A 81 -21.08 18.16 3.88
CA ILE A 81 -20.09 17.09 4.09
C ILE A 81 -20.02 16.23 2.82
N VAL A 82 -18.83 16.08 2.28
CA VAL A 82 -18.53 15.21 1.12
C VAL A 82 -18.00 13.86 1.60
N CYS A 83 -17.11 13.87 2.59
CA CYS A 83 -16.54 12.67 3.19
C CYS A 83 -16.26 12.91 4.66
N LYS A 84 -16.57 11.97 5.53
CA LYS A 84 -16.37 12.08 6.99
C LYS A 84 -15.72 10.83 7.61
N GLU A 85 -15.50 9.80 6.81
CA GLU A 85 -14.96 8.53 7.27
C GLU A 85 -14.10 7.87 6.19
N ASP A 86 -13.33 6.86 6.55
CA ASP A 86 -12.55 6.06 5.60
C ASP A 86 -13.49 5.17 4.76
N GLU A 87 -13.58 5.46 3.46
CA GLU A 87 -14.43 4.74 2.51
C GLU A 87 -13.79 3.41 2.02
N CYS A 88 -12.52 3.14 2.38
CA CYS A 88 -11.82 1.92 1.97
C CYS A 88 -12.08 0.73 2.90
N ILE A 89 -12.77 0.94 4.03
CA ILE A 89 -13.10 -0.12 4.98
C ILE A 89 -14.26 -0.96 4.44
N ARG A 90 -14.05 -2.27 4.33
CA ARG A 90 -15.01 -3.23 3.75
C ARG A 90 -15.44 -4.23 4.81
N ALA A 91 -16.55 -3.93 5.49
CA ALA A 91 -17.08 -4.75 6.58
C ALA A 91 -17.48 -6.17 6.15
N GLU A 92 -17.90 -6.33 4.89
CA GLU A 92 -18.36 -7.61 4.30
C GLU A 92 -17.22 -8.49 3.75
N THR A 93 -15.97 -8.14 4.04
CA THR A 93 -14.83 -8.94 3.60
C THR A 93 -14.86 -10.32 4.26
N THR A 94 -14.70 -11.37 3.47
CA THR A 94 -14.56 -12.76 3.92
C THR A 94 -13.36 -13.42 3.24
N ILE A 95 -12.82 -14.48 3.85
CA ILE A 95 -11.73 -15.27 3.24
C ILE A 95 -12.18 -15.87 1.91
N GLN A 96 -13.43 -16.33 1.81
CA GLN A 96 -13.99 -16.90 0.58
C GLN A 96 -14.00 -15.87 -0.55
N ASN A 97 -14.47 -14.64 -0.26
CA ASN A 97 -14.50 -13.58 -1.26
C ASN A 97 -13.08 -13.17 -1.70
N LEU A 98 -12.13 -13.09 -0.76
CA LEU A 98 -10.74 -12.79 -1.07
C LEU A 98 -10.11 -13.88 -1.95
N SER A 99 -10.28 -15.14 -1.61
CA SER A 99 -9.70 -16.28 -2.34
C SER A 99 -10.19 -16.39 -3.78
N ALA A 100 -11.41 -15.92 -4.07
CA ALA A 100 -12.00 -15.93 -5.41
C ALA A 100 -11.40 -14.86 -6.35
N LEU A 101 -10.67 -13.88 -5.83
CA LEU A 101 -10.09 -12.80 -6.63
C LEU A 101 -8.88 -13.30 -7.44
N LYS A 102 -8.77 -12.81 -8.66
CA LYS A 102 -7.63 -13.09 -9.54
C LYS A 102 -6.40 -12.29 -9.09
N PRO A 103 -5.18 -12.85 -9.21
CA PRO A 103 -3.95 -12.11 -9.02
C PRO A 103 -3.88 -10.89 -9.94
N SER A 104 -3.60 -9.72 -9.37
CA SER A 104 -3.63 -8.43 -10.09
C SER A 104 -2.38 -8.18 -10.93
N PHE A 105 -1.26 -8.82 -10.62
CA PHE A 105 0.04 -8.51 -11.23
C PHE A 105 0.58 -9.63 -12.13
N ARG A 106 -0.19 -10.69 -12.35
CA ARG A 106 0.20 -11.83 -13.20
C ARG A 106 0.49 -11.40 -14.63
N GLU A 107 -0.41 -10.66 -15.27
CA GLU A 107 -0.25 -10.28 -16.67
C GLU A 107 1.01 -9.46 -16.92
N ILE A 108 1.35 -8.54 -16.00
CA ILE A 108 2.59 -7.77 -16.12
C ILE A 108 3.82 -8.64 -15.81
N GLY A 109 3.71 -9.58 -14.88
CA GLY A 109 4.76 -10.57 -14.61
C GLY A 109 5.10 -11.37 -15.86
N GLU A 110 4.10 -12.02 -16.44
CA GLU A 110 4.21 -12.84 -17.65
C GLU A 110 4.68 -12.06 -18.89
N SER A 111 4.50 -10.73 -18.91
CA SER A 111 5.00 -9.86 -19.99
C SER A 111 6.52 -9.70 -20.03
N GLY A 112 7.25 -10.28 -19.05
CA GLY A 112 8.70 -10.33 -19.00
C GLY A 112 9.33 -9.88 -17.67
N VAL A 113 8.54 -9.35 -16.72
CA VAL A 113 9.05 -8.94 -15.41
C VAL A 113 9.51 -10.15 -14.61
N ASP A 114 8.74 -11.24 -14.62
CA ASP A 114 9.08 -12.49 -13.93
C ASP A 114 10.39 -13.07 -14.43
N ASN A 115 10.59 -13.12 -15.75
CA ASN A 115 11.84 -13.61 -16.34
C ASN A 115 13.06 -12.79 -15.88
N LEU A 116 12.86 -11.50 -15.71
CA LEU A 116 13.94 -10.63 -15.22
C LEU A 116 14.21 -10.87 -13.74
N GLN A 117 13.16 -10.96 -12.91
CA GLN A 117 13.28 -11.27 -11.49
C GLN A 117 13.96 -12.61 -11.25
N LEU A 118 13.57 -13.66 -11.97
CA LEU A 118 14.18 -14.99 -11.90
C LEU A 118 15.65 -15.03 -12.36
N LYS A 119 16.04 -14.13 -13.27
CA LYS A 119 17.44 -13.99 -13.66
C LYS A 119 18.32 -13.48 -12.51
N TYR A 120 17.80 -12.59 -11.65
CA TYR A 120 18.52 -12.03 -10.51
C TYR A 120 18.37 -12.88 -9.25
N PHE A 121 17.25 -13.56 -9.08
CA PHE A 121 16.94 -14.44 -7.95
C PHE A 121 16.86 -15.89 -8.46
N SER A 122 18.02 -16.38 -8.91
CA SER A 122 18.16 -17.69 -9.58
C SER A 122 17.82 -18.90 -8.69
N GLU A 123 17.70 -18.70 -7.39
CA GLU A 123 17.22 -19.69 -6.42
C GLU A 123 15.71 -19.97 -6.51
N LEU A 124 14.96 -19.07 -7.18
CA LEU A 124 13.53 -19.25 -7.44
C LEU A 124 13.32 -19.96 -8.78
N SER A 125 12.38 -20.90 -8.82
CA SER A 125 11.95 -21.56 -10.05
C SER A 125 10.82 -20.80 -10.77
N GLU A 126 10.03 -20.04 -10.01
CA GLU A 126 8.88 -19.25 -10.51
C GLU A 126 8.57 -18.08 -9.56
N ILE A 127 7.84 -17.08 -10.07
CA ILE A 127 7.20 -16.04 -9.25
C ILE A 127 5.75 -16.43 -9.01
N VAL A 128 5.36 -16.58 -7.75
CA VAL A 128 4.00 -16.96 -7.38
C VAL A 128 3.17 -15.71 -7.16
N HIS A 129 2.20 -15.47 -8.05
CA HIS A 129 1.33 -14.30 -7.98
C HIS A 129 0.21 -14.51 -6.97
N ILE A 130 0.30 -13.88 -5.81
CA ILE A 130 -0.67 -14.00 -4.72
C ILE A 130 -1.41 -12.69 -4.41
N HIS A 131 -0.91 -11.54 -4.87
CA HIS A 131 -1.51 -10.25 -4.57
C HIS A 131 -2.69 -9.95 -5.49
N THR A 132 -3.78 -9.50 -4.88
CA THR A 132 -5.06 -9.19 -5.55
C THR A 132 -5.57 -7.83 -5.10
N ALA A 133 -6.61 -7.34 -5.74
CA ALA A 133 -7.29 -6.12 -5.29
C ALA A 133 -7.86 -6.21 -3.86
N GLY A 134 -8.07 -7.43 -3.33
CA GLY A 134 -8.61 -7.64 -1.99
C GLY A 134 -7.56 -7.67 -0.88
N ASN A 135 -6.34 -8.13 -1.20
CA ASN A 135 -5.23 -8.19 -0.23
C ASN A 135 -4.14 -7.16 -0.50
N SER A 136 -4.44 -6.15 -1.32
CA SER A 136 -3.62 -4.97 -1.58
C SER A 136 -4.35 -3.71 -1.11
N PRO A 137 -3.63 -2.64 -0.74
CA PRO A 137 -4.27 -1.38 -0.39
C PRO A 137 -5.02 -0.78 -1.57
N ALA A 138 -6.17 -0.15 -1.30
CA ALA A 138 -6.88 0.60 -2.31
C ALA A 138 -6.14 1.90 -2.66
N MET A 139 -6.24 2.33 -3.92
CA MET A 139 -5.86 3.71 -4.27
C MET A 139 -6.90 4.65 -3.66
N SER A 140 -6.43 5.63 -2.90
CA SER A 140 -7.29 6.60 -2.22
C SER A 140 -6.69 7.99 -2.28
N ASP A 141 -7.56 9.00 -2.30
CA ASP A 141 -7.16 10.38 -2.10
C ASP A 141 -7.12 10.68 -0.61
N ALA A 142 -6.00 11.18 -0.12
CA ALA A 142 -5.84 11.47 1.30
C ALA A 142 -4.90 12.65 1.54
N ALA A 143 -5.13 13.34 2.64
CA ALA A 143 -4.22 14.37 3.16
C ALA A 143 -4.10 14.23 4.68
N SER A 144 -2.88 14.38 5.18
CA SER A 144 -2.62 14.38 6.63
C SER A 144 -1.66 15.50 7.01
N MET A 145 -1.76 15.95 8.25
CA MET A 145 -0.86 16.96 8.80
C MET A 145 -0.41 16.54 10.20
N THR A 146 0.89 16.68 10.45
CA THR A 146 1.49 16.46 11.77
C THR A 146 2.30 17.69 12.16
N LEU A 147 2.06 18.23 13.34
CA LEU A 147 2.84 19.32 13.90
C LEU A 147 3.99 18.74 14.72
N LEU A 148 5.21 19.07 14.32
CA LEU A 148 6.44 18.73 15.05
C LEU A 148 6.97 19.99 15.74
N SER A 149 7.39 19.86 16.99
CA SER A 149 8.01 20.94 17.75
C SER A 149 9.15 20.43 18.62
N SER A 150 10.06 21.32 19.03
CA SER A 150 11.06 20.98 20.05
C SER A 150 10.40 20.81 21.43
N SER A 151 11.05 20.07 22.32
CA SER A 151 10.58 19.89 23.70
C SER A 151 10.45 21.23 24.47
N SER A 152 11.33 22.18 24.17
CA SER A 152 11.27 23.54 24.77
C SER A 152 10.06 24.34 24.29
N SER A 153 9.72 24.25 22.99
CA SER A 153 8.54 24.91 22.42
C SER A 153 7.24 24.28 22.86
N SER A 154 7.21 22.97 23.05
CA SER A 154 6.00 22.26 23.50
C SER A 154 5.66 22.56 24.97
N ALA A 155 6.64 22.85 25.80
CA ALA A 155 6.44 23.21 27.21
C ALA A 155 5.71 24.55 27.39
N SER A 156 5.78 25.45 26.39
CA SER A 156 5.12 26.75 26.39
C SER A 156 3.85 26.84 25.54
N SER A 157 3.42 25.74 24.96
CA SER A 157 2.23 25.67 24.07
C SER A 157 1.04 25.02 24.77
N ASP A 158 -0.16 25.46 24.41
CA ASP A 158 -1.42 24.82 24.85
C ASP A 158 -1.65 23.42 24.25
N TYR A 159 -0.76 22.99 23.35
CA TYR A 159 -0.85 21.69 22.69
C TYR A 159 -0.16 20.60 23.49
N LYS A 160 -0.95 19.61 23.91
CA LYS A 160 -0.41 18.43 24.57
C LYS A 160 0.31 17.54 23.56
N SER A 161 1.59 17.25 23.83
CA SER A 161 2.35 16.28 23.03
C SER A 161 1.68 14.91 23.03
N ARG A 162 1.55 14.30 21.85
CA ARG A 162 0.96 12.97 21.64
C ARG A 162 2.01 11.87 21.57
N GLY A 163 3.25 12.22 21.32
CA GLY A 163 4.38 11.30 21.23
C GLY A 163 5.71 12.05 21.10
N ILE A 164 6.78 11.28 21.15
CA ILE A 164 8.16 11.78 21.00
C ILE A 164 8.83 10.90 19.95
N ILE A 165 9.51 11.53 18.98
CA ILE A 165 10.38 10.82 18.04
C ILE A 165 11.63 10.41 18.83
N LYS A 166 11.84 9.11 18.98
CA LYS A 166 12.99 8.55 19.72
C LYS A 166 14.20 8.37 18.82
N GLU A 167 13.96 7.77 17.64
CA GLU A 167 15.02 7.40 16.71
C GLU A 167 14.52 7.55 15.28
N VAL A 168 15.44 7.75 14.36
CA VAL A 168 15.21 7.78 12.92
C VAL A 168 16.26 6.88 12.28
N SER A 169 15.84 5.99 11.39
CA SER A 169 16.75 5.19 10.57
C SER A 169 16.45 5.39 9.08
N VAL A 170 17.50 5.30 8.27
CA VAL A 170 17.39 5.34 6.81
C VAL A 170 18.02 4.07 6.27
N VAL A 171 17.30 3.34 5.44
CA VAL A 171 17.77 2.12 4.80
C VAL A 171 17.72 2.25 3.29
N ASN A 172 18.58 1.51 2.61
CA ASN A 172 18.58 1.36 1.16
C ASN A 172 18.48 -0.13 0.83
N ALA A 173 17.55 -0.49 -0.03
CA ALA A 173 17.29 -1.87 -0.41
C ALA A 173 17.40 -2.07 -1.92
N ASP A 174 17.43 -3.33 -2.38
CA ASP A 174 17.45 -3.65 -3.80
C ASP A 174 16.17 -3.10 -4.47
N PRO A 175 16.30 -2.27 -5.53
CA PRO A 175 15.17 -1.71 -6.25
C PRO A 175 14.18 -2.76 -6.79
N MET A 176 14.63 -3.98 -7.07
CA MET A 176 13.75 -5.06 -7.55
C MET A 176 12.78 -5.56 -6.49
N LEU A 177 13.14 -5.45 -5.22
CA LEU A 177 12.27 -5.83 -4.09
C LEU A 177 11.22 -4.76 -3.78
N VAL A 178 11.44 -3.52 -4.21
CA VAL A 178 10.53 -2.36 -4.09
C VAL A 178 10.12 -2.04 -2.65
N LEU A 179 9.67 -3.05 -1.89
CA LEU A 179 9.00 -2.92 -0.58
C LEU A 179 9.83 -3.44 0.60
N SER A 180 11.12 -3.73 0.42
CA SER A 180 11.95 -4.38 1.44
C SER A 180 12.83 -3.44 2.25
N GLY A 181 12.74 -2.13 1.99
CA GLY A 181 13.53 -1.10 2.68
C GLY A 181 13.10 -0.82 4.12
#